data_7281087721d05caea8db65abbb865763
#
_entry.id   7281087721d05caea8db65abbb865763
#
_cell.length_a   1.000
_cell.length_b   1.000
_cell.length_c   1.000
_cell.angle_alpha   90.00
_cell.angle_beta   90.00
_cell.angle_gamma   90.00
#
_symmetry.space_group_name_H-M   'P 1'
#
loop_
_entity.id
_entity.type
_entity.pdbx_description
1 polymer ?
#
loop_
_entity_poly.entity_id
_entity_poly.type
_entity_poly.pdbx_seq_one_letter_code
_entity_poly.pdbx_strand_id
1 'polypeptide(L)'
;GIFAAEGEDPESGLFRLRETDTAIPRNLFLDYDCAALLIALLGMLPHADRDEVWDEIPFRHPARVVLRYDLRGQATASDNARDIKRLVELAGPHRCTPISPRTSEPEYELLELDYLAGDIEIDFADPEVIRRMADNSREPDQWFSALYKLQLLGVDEWSGAVKRALRRDSFQGHVEKPLKGKLPLSVQELWMSDGERTVALDDLSDGEMQLLLTLGAVRLFGDDETLFLYDEPETHLNPSWRTRFHLDFEKANEAKGNAQAIISSHSPFL
;
A
#
# COMPACT_ATOMS: atom_id res chain seq x y z
N GLY A 1 13.89 -3.65 -4.91
CA GLY A 1 14.31 -3.39 -6.30
C GLY A 1 13.10 -3.31 -7.21
N ILE A 2 13.05 -2.30 -8.06
CA ILE A 2 12.03 -2.22 -9.12
C ILE A 2 12.52 -3.16 -10.21
N PHE A 3 11.86 -4.29 -10.39
CA PHE A 3 12.10 -5.17 -11.53
C PHE A 3 11.17 -4.72 -12.67
N ALA A 4 11.76 -4.20 -13.73
CA ALA A 4 11.09 -4.16 -15.02
C ALA A 4 11.18 -5.56 -15.64
N ALA A 5 10.14 -6.01 -16.33
CA ALA A 5 10.25 -7.19 -17.19
C ALA A 5 11.38 -6.98 -18.20
N GLU A 6 12.10 -8.05 -18.59
CA GLU A 6 13.19 -7.95 -19.57
C GLU A 6 12.72 -7.16 -20.80
N GLY A 7 13.37 -6.02 -21.07
CA GLY A 7 13.07 -5.14 -22.19
C GLY A 7 12.16 -3.95 -21.91
N GLU A 8 11.60 -3.78 -20.70
CA GLU A 8 10.87 -2.56 -20.33
C GLU A 8 11.80 -1.58 -19.59
N ASP A 9 11.79 -0.32 -20.03
CA ASP A 9 12.44 0.77 -19.34
C ASP A 9 11.77 0.99 -17.97
N PRO A 10 12.51 0.93 -16.83
CA PRO A 10 11.93 1.18 -15.50
C PRO A 10 11.21 2.52 -15.38
N GLU A 11 11.63 3.55 -16.13
CA GLU A 11 10.90 4.81 -16.21
C GLU A 11 9.60 4.67 -17.02
N SER A 12 9.55 3.84 -18.06
CA SER A 12 8.30 3.67 -18.82
C SER A 12 7.23 3.00 -17.99
N GLY A 13 7.59 2.08 -17.10
CA GLY A 13 6.68 1.51 -16.10
C GLY A 13 6.14 2.57 -15.13
N LEU A 14 7.01 3.44 -14.62
CA LEU A 14 6.64 4.57 -13.75
C LEU A 14 5.84 5.64 -14.52
N PHE A 15 6.18 5.93 -15.77
CA PHE A 15 5.42 6.84 -16.63
C PHE A 15 4.03 6.30 -16.95
N ARG A 16 3.90 5.01 -17.25
CA ARG A 16 2.57 4.38 -17.44
C ARG A 16 1.71 4.42 -16.19
N LEU A 17 2.30 4.33 -14.99
CA LEU A 17 1.62 4.55 -13.72
C LEU A 17 1.09 5.97 -13.56
N ARG A 18 1.76 6.97 -14.19
CA ARG A 18 1.33 8.37 -14.19
C ARG A 18 0.18 8.63 -15.16
N GLU A 19 0.13 7.92 -16.29
CA GLU A 19 -0.83 8.18 -17.37
C GLU A 19 -2.20 7.50 -17.15
N THR A 20 -2.29 6.50 -16.29
CA THR A 20 -3.54 5.73 -16.09
C THR A 20 -4.12 5.95 -14.71
N ASP A 21 -5.17 6.74 -14.62
CA ASP A 21 -5.87 7.11 -13.37
C ASP A 21 -6.52 5.93 -12.64
N THR A 22 -6.65 4.76 -13.26
CA THR A 22 -7.44 3.64 -12.72
C THR A 22 -6.80 2.26 -12.90
N ALA A 23 -5.71 2.12 -13.66
CA ALA A 23 -5.13 0.80 -13.90
C ALA A 23 -4.21 0.40 -12.74
N ILE A 24 -4.47 -0.77 -12.17
CA ILE A 24 -3.53 -1.48 -11.29
C ILE A 24 -2.23 -1.69 -12.08
N PRO A 25 -1.05 -1.38 -11.51
CA PRO A 25 0.22 -1.66 -12.16
C PRO A 25 0.28 -3.12 -12.59
N ARG A 26 0.74 -3.40 -13.81
CA ARG A 26 0.92 -4.78 -14.28
C ARG A 26 1.84 -5.60 -13.38
N ASN A 27 2.83 -4.94 -12.78
CA ASN A 27 3.78 -5.55 -11.86
C ASN A 27 3.81 -4.74 -10.57
N LEU A 28 3.40 -5.33 -9.46
CA LEU A 28 3.54 -4.79 -8.11
C LEU A 28 4.68 -5.51 -7.41
N PHE A 29 5.62 -4.76 -6.88
CA PHE A 29 6.61 -5.28 -5.96
C PHE A 29 6.23 -4.82 -4.55
N LEU A 30 5.71 -5.75 -3.76
CA LEU A 30 5.33 -5.50 -2.37
C LEU A 30 6.56 -5.69 -1.50
N ASP A 31 7.21 -4.60 -1.17
CA ASP A 31 8.28 -4.58 -0.19
C ASP A 31 7.78 -4.09 1.18
N TYR A 32 8.68 -4.07 2.14
CA TYR A 32 8.34 -3.66 3.51
C TYR A 32 7.81 -2.22 3.60
N ASP A 33 8.25 -1.32 2.70
CA ASP A 33 7.82 0.08 2.73
C ASP A 33 6.36 0.26 2.27
N CYS A 34 5.86 -0.61 1.38
CA CYS A 34 4.45 -0.59 0.96
C CYS A 34 3.56 -1.52 1.82
N ALA A 35 4.16 -2.40 2.64
CA ALA A 35 3.42 -3.31 3.51
C ALA A 35 2.46 -2.57 4.46
N ALA A 36 2.94 -1.51 5.11
CA ALA A 36 2.12 -0.72 6.02
C ALA A 36 0.92 -0.08 5.32
N LEU A 37 1.08 0.39 4.07
CA LEU A 37 -0.02 0.93 3.27
C LEU A 37 -1.02 -0.18 2.92
N LEU A 38 -0.54 -1.34 2.46
CA LEU A 38 -1.39 -2.47 2.14
C LEU A 38 -2.20 -2.91 3.36
N ILE A 39 -1.53 -3.13 4.49
CA ILE A 39 -2.18 -3.55 5.73
C ILE A 39 -3.20 -2.51 6.20
N ALA A 40 -2.87 -1.21 6.12
CA ALA A 40 -3.82 -0.15 6.46
C ALA A 40 -5.10 -0.24 5.63
N LEU A 41 -4.98 -0.51 4.33
CA LEU A 41 -6.14 -0.61 3.43
C LEU A 41 -7.00 -1.86 3.65
N LEU A 42 -6.46 -2.89 4.33
CA LEU A 42 -7.29 -3.99 4.82
C LEU A 42 -8.36 -3.52 5.83
N GLY A 43 -8.16 -2.37 6.46
CA GLY A 43 -9.17 -1.71 7.28
C GLY A 43 -10.45 -1.33 6.51
N MET A 44 -10.38 -1.21 5.20
CA MET A 44 -11.52 -0.93 4.33
C MET A 44 -12.32 -2.19 3.95
N LEU A 45 -11.77 -3.39 4.18
CA LEU A 45 -12.51 -4.64 3.98
C LEU A 45 -13.57 -4.83 5.08
N PRO A 46 -14.70 -5.49 4.77
CA PRO A 46 -15.65 -5.92 5.79
C PRO A 46 -14.99 -6.78 6.88
N HIS A 47 -15.45 -6.67 8.13
CA HIS A 47 -14.90 -7.45 9.24
C HIS A 47 -14.98 -8.96 8.98
N ALA A 48 -16.10 -9.43 8.44
CA ALA A 48 -16.29 -10.84 8.11
C ALA A 48 -15.21 -11.39 7.18
N ASP A 49 -14.84 -10.64 6.16
CA ASP A 49 -13.81 -11.04 5.20
C ASP A 49 -12.43 -11.17 5.84
N ARG A 50 -12.13 -10.31 6.81
CA ARG A 50 -10.88 -10.36 7.58
C ARG A 50 -10.86 -11.51 8.57
N ASP A 51 -11.94 -11.71 9.30
CA ASP A 51 -12.06 -12.78 10.29
C ASP A 51 -12.00 -14.16 9.64
N GLU A 52 -12.53 -14.29 8.45
CA GLU A 52 -12.50 -15.55 7.71
C GLU A 52 -11.08 -16.00 7.35
N VAL A 53 -10.19 -15.07 6.97
CA VAL A 53 -8.85 -15.39 6.45
C VAL A 53 -7.79 -15.39 7.56
N TRP A 54 -7.92 -14.50 8.56
CA TRP A 54 -6.88 -14.27 9.57
C TRP A 54 -7.36 -14.56 11.00
N ASP A 55 -8.25 -15.50 11.20
CA ASP A 55 -8.83 -15.83 12.50
C ASP A 55 -7.76 -16.19 13.57
N GLU A 56 -6.61 -16.70 13.15
CA GLU A 56 -5.49 -17.06 14.04
C GLU A 56 -4.55 -15.90 14.39
N ILE A 57 -4.68 -14.75 13.72
CA ILE A 57 -3.87 -13.56 14.01
C ILE A 57 -4.62 -12.68 15.01
N PRO A 58 -4.13 -12.49 16.25
CA PRO A 58 -4.86 -11.72 17.26
C PRO A 58 -5.12 -10.27 16.81
N PHE A 59 -4.07 -9.57 16.35
CA PHE A 59 -4.15 -8.16 15.94
C PHE A 59 -4.31 -8.03 14.44
N ARG A 60 -5.42 -8.53 13.89
CA ARG A 60 -5.66 -8.58 12.44
C ARG A 60 -6.44 -7.39 11.87
N HIS A 61 -7.00 -6.55 12.73
CA HIS A 61 -7.84 -5.43 12.30
C HIS A 61 -7.07 -4.12 12.38
N PRO A 62 -6.82 -3.42 11.27
CA PRO A 62 -6.40 -2.02 11.33
C PRO A 62 -7.43 -1.21 12.12
N ALA A 63 -6.98 -0.58 13.20
CA ALA A 63 -7.82 0.28 14.03
C ALA A 63 -7.71 1.74 13.61
N ARG A 64 -6.49 2.20 13.39
CA ARG A 64 -6.20 3.59 13.05
C ARG A 64 -4.95 3.68 12.20
N VAL A 65 -4.96 4.54 11.19
CA VAL A 65 -3.78 4.90 10.39
C VAL A 65 -3.59 6.41 10.35
N VAL A 66 -2.34 6.86 10.40
CA VAL A 66 -1.94 8.24 10.11
C VAL A 66 -1.11 8.23 8.84
N LEU A 67 -1.62 8.89 7.82
CA LEU A 67 -0.97 9.06 6.52
C LEU A 67 -0.44 10.49 6.41
N ARG A 68 0.85 10.65 6.15
CA ARG A 68 1.44 11.96 5.82
C ARG A 68 1.49 12.13 4.32
N TYR A 69 0.97 13.24 3.82
CA TYR A 69 1.16 13.66 2.44
C TYR A 69 1.96 14.95 2.36
N ASP A 70 2.75 15.09 1.29
CA ASP A 70 3.49 16.30 0.96
C ASP A 70 3.56 16.46 -0.56
N LEU A 71 2.78 17.39 -1.09
CA LEU A 71 2.69 17.68 -2.52
C LEU A 71 3.52 18.90 -2.92
N ARG A 72 4.29 19.48 -2.01
CA ARG A 72 5.15 20.63 -2.31
C ARG A 72 6.24 20.23 -3.29
N GLY A 73 6.39 20.99 -4.35
CA GLY A 73 7.40 20.73 -5.39
C GLY A 73 7.06 19.58 -6.34
N GLN A 74 5.86 19.02 -6.29
CA GLN A 74 5.43 17.96 -7.22
C GLN A 74 4.95 18.56 -8.54
N ALA A 75 5.59 18.19 -9.65
CA ALA A 75 5.23 18.68 -11.00
C ALA A 75 3.83 18.22 -11.48
N THR A 76 3.31 17.13 -10.91
CA THR A 76 2.01 16.53 -11.23
C THR A 76 1.03 16.62 -10.07
N ALA A 77 1.10 17.70 -9.31
CA ALA A 77 0.34 17.86 -8.08
C ALA A 77 -1.19 17.78 -8.28
N SER A 78 -1.72 18.19 -9.45
CA SER A 78 -3.18 18.22 -9.69
C SER A 78 -3.84 16.83 -9.61
N ASP A 79 -3.24 15.80 -10.23
CA ASP A 79 -3.83 14.46 -10.23
C ASP A 79 -3.66 13.79 -8.86
N ASN A 80 -2.50 13.98 -8.24
CA ASN A 80 -2.20 13.48 -6.91
C ASN A 80 -3.08 14.14 -5.84
N ALA A 81 -3.38 15.43 -5.99
CA ALA A 81 -4.24 16.18 -5.07
C ALA A 81 -5.66 15.62 -5.01
N ARG A 82 -6.18 15.11 -6.14
CA ARG A 82 -7.52 14.50 -6.19
C ARG A 82 -7.63 13.27 -5.28
N ASP A 83 -6.61 12.40 -5.28
CA ASP A 83 -6.60 11.21 -4.43
C ASP A 83 -6.40 11.58 -2.95
N ILE A 84 -5.57 12.56 -2.66
CA ILE A 84 -5.42 13.10 -1.30
C ILE A 84 -6.72 13.74 -0.83
N LYS A 85 -7.41 14.55 -1.67
CA LYS A 85 -8.70 15.14 -1.32
C LYS A 85 -9.72 14.08 -0.94
N ARG A 86 -9.82 13.00 -1.72
CA ARG A 86 -10.71 11.88 -1.41
C ARG A 86 -10.37 11.20 -0.08
N LEU A 87 -9.07 11.08 0.26
CA LEU A 87 -8.67 10.58 1.58
C LEU A 87 -9.09 11.51 2.71
N VAL A 88 -8.92 12.82 2.54
CA VAL A 88 -9.38 13.84 3.50
C VAL A 88 -10.89 13.78 3.68
N GLU A 89 -11.64 13.64 2.58
CA GLU A 89 -13.10 13.47 2.62
C GLU A 89 -13.51 12.18 3.33
N LEU A 90 -12.79 11.08 3.10
CA LEU A 90 -13.02 9.80 3.76
C LEU A 90 -12.78 9.90 5.28
N ALA A 91 -11.63 10.44 5.67
CA ALA A 91 -11.28 10.63 7.08
C ALA A 91 -12.20 11.63 7.79
N GLY A 92 -12.61 12.67 7.06
CA GLY A 92 -13.26 13.87 7.56
C GLY A 92 -12.28 15.03 7.71
N PRO A 93 -12.67 16.24 7.27
CA PRO A 93 -11.75 17.40 7.24
C PRO A 93 -11.12 17.72 8.60
N HIS A 94 -11.83 17.47 9.70
CA HIS A 94 -11.36 17.69 11.07
C HIS A 94 -10.26 16.70 11.51
N ARG A 95 -10.06 15.61 10.78
CA ARG A 95 -9.01 14.60 10.99
C ARG A 95 -7.75 14.89 10.18
N CYS A 96 -7.70 16.00 9.47
CA CYS A 96 -6.52 16.45 8.75
C CYS A 96 -5.78 17.50 9.56
N THR A 97 -4.54 17.22 9.95
CA THR A 97 -3.66 18.16 10.65
C THR A 97 -2.69 18.78 9.64
N PRO A 98 -2.82 20.09 9.34
CA PRO A 98 -1.96 20.73 8.35
C PRO A 98 -0.52 20.86 8.85
N ILE A 99 0.44 20.59 7.95
CA ILE A 99 1.87 20.80 8.18
C ILE A 99 2.33 22.08 7.47
N SER A 100 1.74 22.38 6.30
CA SER A 100 2.11 23.54 5.50
C SER A 100 0.85 24.26 5.03
N PRO A 101 0.78 25.60 5.20
CA PRO A 101 -0.34 26.37 4.69
C PRO A 101 -0.40 26.26 3.16
N ARG A 102 -1.60 26.49 2.63
CA ARG A 102 -1.79 26.66 1.19
C ARG A 102 -0.95 27.86 0.74
N THR A 103 -0.12 27.64 -0.26
CA THR A 103 0.60 28.75 -0.87
C THR A 103 -0.33 29.48 -1.83
N SER A 104 -0.24 30.81 -1.86
CA SER A 104 -1.00 31.66 -2.78
C SER A 104 -0.45 31.63 -4.23
N GLU A 105 0.36 30.66 -4.58
CA GLU A 105 0.88 30.50 -5.93
C GLU A 105 -0.24 29.98 -6.85
N PRO A 106 -0.45 30.62 -8.03
CA PRO A 106 -1.55 30.27 -8.95
C PRO A 106 -1.57 28.79 -9.37
N GLU A 107 -0.41 28.14 -9.39
CA GLU A 107 -0.25 26.73 -9.73
C GLU A 107 -0.97 25.80 -8.75
N TYR A 108 -1.14 26.23 -7.48
CA TYR A 108 -1.76 25.44 -6.44
C TYR A 108 -3.24 25.77 -6.20
N GLU A 109 -3.77 26.86 -6.80
CA GLU A 109 -5.18 27.21 -6.66
C GLU A 109 -6.12 26.16 -7.26
N LEU A 110 -5.64 25.41 -8.26
CA LEU A 110 -6.40 24.35 -8.95
C LEU A 110 -6.48 23.04 -8.14
N LEU A 111 -5.72 22.87 -7.05
CA LEU A 111 -5.62 21.60 -6.34
C LEU A 111 -6.85 21.27 -5.48
N GLU A 112 -7.70 22.24 -5.21
CA GLU A 112 -8.89 22.08 -4.35
C GLU A 112 -8.58 21.47 -2.96
N LEU A 113 -7.33 21.57 -2.51
CA LEU A 113 -6.87 21.19 -1.18
C LEU A 113 -6.63 22.44 -0.33
N ASP A 114 -7.01 22.37 0.94
CA ASP A 114 -6.76 23.48 1.87
C ASP A 114 -5.27 23.63 2.22
N TYR A 115 -4.51 22.52 2.16
CA TYR A 115 -3.10 22.46 2.50
C TYR A 115 -2.33 21.57 1.52
N LEU A 116 -1.07 21.91 1.26
CA LEU A 116 -0.18 21.13 0.40
C LEU A 116 0.51 19.98 1.12
N ALA A 117 0.58 20.04 2.44
CA ALA A 117 1.13 18.97 3.27
C ALA A 117 0.35 18.87 4.57
N GLY A 118 0.11 17.65 5.02
CA GLY A 118 -0.64 17.37 6.23
C GLY A 118 -0.61 15.91 6.63
N ASP A 119 -1.07 15.65 7.84
CA ASP A 119 -1.32 14.31 8.35
C ASP A 119 -2.83 14.05 8.32
N ILE A 120 -3.23 12.92 7.73
CA ILE A 120 -4.62 12.46 7.65
C ILE A 120 -4.75 11.27 8.60
N GLU A 121 -5.61 11.37 9.59
CA GLU A 121 -5.95 10.27 10.49
C GLU A 121 -7.23 9.58 10.03
N ILE A 122 -7.17 8.29 9.78
CA ILE A 122 -8.34 7.43 9.51
C ILE A 122 -8.52 6.47 10.68
N ASP A 123 -9.63 6.61 11.38
CA ASP A 123 -10.05 5.72 12.47
C ASP A 123 -11.11 4.77 11.92
N PHE A 124 -10.75 3.51 11.77
CA PHE A 124 -11.63 2.48 11.19
C PHE A 124 -12.76 2.04 12.13
N ALA A 125 -12.78 2.52 13.38
CA ALA A 125 -13.87 2.31 14.32
C ALA A 125 -14.86 3.50 14.38
N ASP A 126 -14.52 4.64 13.77
CA ASP A 126 -15.39 5.82 13.71
C ASP A 126 -16.62 5.53 12.82
N PRO A 127 -17.86 5.59 13.35
CA PRO A 127 -19.07 5.33 12.56
C PRO A 127 -19.21 6.21 11.32
N GLU A 128 -18.71 7.45 11.37
CA GLU A 128 -18.75 8.36 10.23
C GLU A 128 -17.76 7.94 9.13
N VAL A 129 -16.58 7.43 9.51
CA VAL A 129 -15.61 6.85 8.56
C VAL A 129 -16.19 5.60 7.93
N ILE A 130 -16.76 4.70 8.74
CA ILE A 130 -17.43 3.47 8.25
C ILE A 130 -18.52 3.82 7.24
N ARG A 131 -19.38 4.81 7.55
CA ARG A 131 -20.42 5.26 6.63
C ARG A 131 -19.84 5.79 5.32
N ARG A 132 -18.81 6.65 5.39
CA ARG A 132 -18.16 7.20 4.18
C ARG A 132 -17.45 6.13 3.36
N MET A 133 -16.89 5.10 4.00
CA MET A 133 -16.34 3.94 3.30
C MET A 133 -17.42 3.17 2.54
N ALA A 134 -18.59 2.95 3.17
CA ALA A 134 -19.72 2.27 2.52
C ALA A 134 -20.31 3.08 1.35
N ASP A 135 -20.31 4.42 1.44
CA ASP A 135 -20.76 5.32 0.38
C ASP A 135 -19.72 5.49 -0.75
N ASN A 136 -18.49 5.04 -0.53
CA ASN A 136 -17.39 5.19 -1.48
C ASN A 136 -17.46 4.09 -2.55
N SER A 137 -17.42 4.48 -3.82
CA SER A 137 -17.43 3.56 -4.95
C SER A 137 -16.07 2.95 -5.28
N ARG A 138 -15.00 3.37 -4.58
CA ARG A 138 -13.63 2.89 -4.86
C ARG A 138 -13.32 1.69 -3.96
N GLU A 139 -12.99 0.58 -4.58
CA GLU A 139 -12.56 -0.64 -3.89
C GLU A 139 -11.17 -0.48 -3.24
N PRO A 140 -10.82 -1.28 -2.21
CA PRO A 140 -9.53 -1.20 -1.51
C PRO A 140 -8.29 -1.34 -2.42
N ASP A 141 -8.35 -2.21 -3.45
CA ASP A 141 -7.29 -2.39 -4.44
C ASP A 141 -7.08 -1.14 -5.31
N GLN A 142 -8.16 -0.45 -5.65
CA GLN A 142 -8.11 0.82 -6.38
C GLN A 142 -7.53 1.94 -5.51
N TRP A 143 -7.85 1.93 -4.21
CA TRP A 143 -7.20 2.81 -3.24
C TRP A 143 -5.70 2.54 -3.15
N PHE A 144 -5.33 1.25 -3.02
CA PHE A 144 -3.92 0.88 -2.98
C PHE A 144 -3.19 1.39 -4.22
N SER A 145 -3.73 1.14 -5.41
CA SER A 145 -3.11 1.56 -6.67
C SER A 145 -2.91 3.07 -6.75
N ALA A 146 -3.91 3.85 -6.34
CA ALA A 146 -3.82 5.31 -6.33
C ALA A 146 -2.77 5.83 -5.34
N LEU A 147 -2.70 5.27 -4.14
CA LEU A 147 -1.79 5.71 -3.07
C LEU A 147 -0.37 5.17 -3.26
N TYR A 148 -0.22 3.97 -3.79
CA TYR A 148 1.08 3.38 -4.12
C TYR A 148 1.83 4.20 -5.16
N LYS A 149 1.13 4.79 -6.14
CA LYS A 149 1.73 5.77 -7.07
C LYS A 149 2.43 6.90 -6.33
N LEU A 150 1.83 7.42 -5.27
CA LEU A 150 2.40 8.52 -4.48
C LEU A 150 3.67 8.07 -3.74
N GLN A 151 3.75 6.82 -3.31
CA GLN A 151 4.98 6.27 -2.74
C GLN A 151 6.06 6.10 -3.81
N LEU A 152 5.71 5.66 -5.02
CA LEU A 152 6.63 5.51 -6.13
C LEU A 152 7.17 6.85 -6.65
N LEU A 153 6.43 7.94 -6.54
CA LEU A 153 6.87 9.27 -6.96
C LEU A 153 8.09 9.80 -6.19
N GLY A 154 8.42 9.20 -5.04
CA GLY A 154 9.70 9.45 -4.37
C GLY A 154 10.93 9.19 -5.26
N VAL A 155 10.79 8.39 -6.31
CA VAL A 155 11.82 8.16 -7.34
C VAL A 155 12.20 9.45 -8.08
N ASP A 156 11.36 10.48 -8.09
CA ASP A 156 11.70 11.78 -8.69
C ASP A 156 12.86 12.48 -7.98
N GLU A 157 13.14 12.15 -6.73
CA GLU A 157 14.30 12.59 -5.96
C GLU A 157 15.63 12.02 -6.49
N TRP A 158 15.61 10.96 -7.29
CA TRP A 158 16.83 10.40 -7.86
C TRP A 158 17.46 11.35 -8.86
N SER A 159 18.77 11.51 -8.73
CA SER A 159 19.53 12.32 -9.67
C SER A 159 19.42 11.77 -11.10
N GLY A 160 19.54 12.65 -12.10
CA GLY A 160 19.56 12.22 -13.50
C GLY A 160 20.66 11.21 -13.82
N ALA A 161 21.77 11.17 -13.04
CA ALA A 161 22.80 10.16 -13.17
C ALA A 161 22.33 8.77 -12.75
N VAL A 162 21.61 8.67 -11.62
CA VAL A 162 21.02 7.44 -11.14
C VAL A 162 19.96 6.93 -12.12
N LYS A 163 19.06 7.80 -12.57
CA LYS A 163 18.04 7.46 -13.58
C LYS A 163 18.66 6.93 -14.88
N ARG A 164 19.75 7.55 -15.36
CA ARG A 164 20.49 7.05 -16.54
C ARG A 164 21.21 5.73 -16.30
N ALA A 165 21.72 5.50 -15.09
CA ALA A 165 22.39 4.25 -14.76
C ALA A 165 21.40 3.07 -14.75
N LEU A 166 20.20 3.27 -14.20
CA LEU A 166 19.13 2.28 -14.17
C LEU A 166 18.64 1.85 -15.57
N ARG A 167 18.74 2.76 -16.56
CA ARG A 167 18.36 2.49 -17.95
C ARG A 167 19.36 1.62 -18.72
N ARG A 168 20.50 1.29 -18.13
CA ARG A 168 21.51 0.45 -18.80
C ARG A 168 21.18 -1.01 -18.52
N ASP A 169 21.11 -1.84 -19.58
CA ASP A 169 20.84 -3.29 -19.50
C ASP A 169 21.81 -4.06 -18.59
N SER A 170 22.96 -3.48 -18.28
CA SER A 170 23.99 -4.08 -17.43
C SER A 170 24.05 -3.48 -16.03
N PHE A 171 23.00 -2.80 -15.56
CA PHE A 171 23.03 -2.21 -14.23
C PHE A 171 23.07 -3.28 -13.15
N GLN A 172 24.16 -3.33 -12.40
CA GLN A 172 24.39 -4.21 -11.25
C GLN A 172 24.63 -3.42 -9.95
N GLY A 173 24.30 -2.13 -9.97
CA GLY A 173 24.52 -1.24 -8.84
C GLY A 173 23.40 -1.30 -7.82
N HIS A 174 23.64 -0.65 -6.68
CA HIS A 174 22.64 -0.38 -5.66
C HIS A 174 22.11 1.03 -5.84
N VAL A 175 20.80 1.22 -5.76
CA VAL A 175 20.15 2.53 -5.73
C VAL A 175 19.50 2.69 -4.37
N GLU A 176 19.90 3.74 -3.66
CA GLU A 176 19.29 4.07 -2.39
C GLU A 176 17.82 4.47 -2.60
N LYS A 177 16.94 3.92 -1.79
CA LYS A 177 15.54 4.35 -1.76
C LYS A 177 15.43 5.79 -1.24
N PRO A 178 14.42 6.55 -1.73
CA PRO A 178 14.13 7.86 -1.15
C PRO A 178 13.85 7.74 0.35
N LEU A 179 14.27 8.74 1.12
CA LEU A 179 13.93 8.80 2.54
C LEU A 179 12.40 8.87 2.71
N LYS A 180 11.86 8.12 3.68
CA LYS A 180 10.42 8.08 3.98
C LYS A 180 9.81 9.49 4.13
N GLY A 181 10.52 10.42 4.76
CA GLY A 181 10.10 11.80 4.93
C GLY A 181 10.07 12.67 3.66
N LYS A 182 10.55 12.13 2.52
CA LYS A 182 10.53 12.80 1.21
C LYS A 182 9.51 12.21 0.25
N LEU A 183 8.80 11.16 0.65
CA LEU A 183 7.75 10.57 -0.16
C LEU A 183 6.52 11.49 -0.18
N PRO A 184 5.86 11.67 -1.34
CA PRO A 184 4.60 12.41 -1.43
C PRO A 184 3.49 11.83 -0.55
N LEU A 185 3.56 10.54 -0.24
CA LEU A 185 2.70 9.86 0.72
C LEU A 185 3.51 8.85 1.52
N SER A 186 3.30 8.80 2.83
CA SER A 186 3.90 7.80 3.71
C SER A 186 2.97 7.46 4.88
N VAL A 187 3.00 6.20 5.32
CA VAL A 187 2.35 5.77 6.55
C VAL A 187 3.24 6.20 7.73
N GLN A 188 2.72 7.03 8.61
CA GLN A 188 3.45 7.48 9.81
C GLN A 188 3.20 6.55 10.98
N GLU A 189 1.94 6.21 11.21
CA GLU A 189 1.50 5.33 12.29
C GLU A 189 0.43 4.39 11.73
N LEU A 190 0.45 3.15 12.16
CA LEU A 190 -0.61 2.18 11.94
C LEU A 190 -0.81 1.37 13.22
N TRP A 191 -2.04 1.37 13.72
CA TRP A 191 -2.43 0.65 14.91
C TRP A 191 -3.35 -0.48 14.54
N MET A 192 -3.06 -1.66 15.07
CA MET A 192 -3.80 -2.90 14.87
C MET A 192 -4.61 -3.24 16.12
N SER A 193 -5.74 -3.92 15.97
CA SER A 193 -6.62 -4.31 17.07
C SER A 193 -6.95 -5.79 17.07
N ASP A 194 -7.15 -6.35 18.25
CA ASP A 194 -7.77 -7.67 18.48
C ASP A 194 -9.26 -7.56 18.88
N GLY A 195 -9.81 -6.35 18.85
CA GLY A 195 -11.18 -6.03 19.29
C GLY A 195 -11.25 -5.45 20.69
N GLU A 196 -10.27 -5.69 21.55
CA GLU A 196 -10.21 -5.18 22.93
C GLU A 196 -9.00 -4.26 23.15
N ARG A 197 -7.87 -4.59 22.52
CA ARG A 197 -6.60 -3.88 22.69
C ARG A 197 -6.07 -3.44 21.33
N THR A 198 -5.20 -2.45 21.35
CA THR A 198 -4.48 -1.98 20.17
C THR A 198 -2.99 -2.04 20.40
N VAL A 199 -2.24 -2.37 19.34
CA VAL A 199 -0.78 -2.36 19.28
C VAL A 199 -0.33 -1.62 18.04
N ALA A 200 0.86 -1.04 18.06
CA ALA A 200 1.44 -0.48 16.84
C ALA A 200 1.79 -1.62 15.86
N LEU A 201 1.72 -1.34 14.56
CA LEU A 201 2.10 -2.33 13.55
C LEU A 201 3.51 -2.86 13.77
N ASP A 202 4.44 -1.99 14.18
CA ASP A 202 5.85 -2.33 14.43
C ASP A 202 6.04 -3.25 15.66
N ASP A 203 5.03 -3.41 16.50
CA ASP A 203 5.04 -4.32 17.64
C ASP A 203 4.56 -5.74 17.28
N LEU A 204 4.07 -5.96 16.07
CA LEU A 204 3.74 -7.29 15.58
C LEU A 204 5.02 -8.10 15.34
N SER A 205 4.92 -9.41 15.50
CA SER A 205 6.01 -10.31 15.12
C SER A 205 6.18 -10.33 13.59
N ASP A 206 7.41 -10.64 13.14
CA ASP A 206 7.72 -10.78 11.71
C ASP A 206 6.78 -11.78 11.02
N GLY A 207 6.40 -12.86 11.71
CA GLY A 207 5.47 -13.86 11.19
C GLY A 207 4.05 -13.33 11.01
N GLU A 208 3.51 -12.57 11.97
CA GLU A 208 2.20 -11.91 11.85
C GLU A 208 2.21 -10.90 10.70
N MET A 209 3.26 -10.08 10.62
CA MET A 209 3.44 -9.11 9.55
C MET A 209 3.50 -9.81 8.17
N GLN A 210 4.30 -10.86 8.05
CA GLN A 210 4.45 -11.63 6.82
C GLN A 210 3.13 -12.26 6.38
N LEU A 211 2.37 -12.83 7.31
CA LEU A 211 1.09 -13.46 7.01
C LEU A 211 0.04 -12.43 6.60
N LEU A 212 -0.05 -11.31 7.33
CA LEU A 212 -0.95 -10.20 6.99
C LEU A 212 -0.63 -9.63 5.60
N LEU A 213 0.66 -9.44 5.28
CA LEU A 213 1.07 -8.93 3.98
C LEU A 213 0.74 -9.91 2.85
N THR A 214 1.07 -11.18 3.04
CA THR A 214 0.90 -12.20 2.00
C THR A 214 -0.57 -12.46 1.70
N LEU A 215 -1.36 -12.79 2.72
CA LEU A 215 -2.79 -13.04 2.55
C LEU A 215 -3.56 -11.77 2.22
N GLY A 216 -3.12 -10.61 2.74
CA GLY A 216 -3.67 -9.30 2.40
C GLY A 216 -3.49 -8.95 0.93
N ALA A 217 -2.32 -9.25 0.36
CA ALA A 217 -2.08 -9.06 -1.07
C ALA A 217 -3.03 -9.92 -1.91
N VAL A 218 -3.23 -11.18 -1.52
CA VAL A 218 -4.19 -12.08 -2.19
C VAL A 218 -5.61 -11.53 -2.11
N ARG A 219 -6.03 -11.08 -0.94
CA ARG A 219 -7.38 -10.51 -0.73
C ARG A 219 -7.62 -9.21 -1.51
N LEU A 220 -6.59 -8.39 -1.70
CA LEU A 220 -6.73 -7.14 -2.46
C LEU A 220 -6.63 -7.36 -3.98
N PHE A 221 -5.73 -8.23 -4.44
CA PHE A 221 -5.33 -8.33 -5.84
C PHE A 221 -5.61 -9.68 -6.50
N GLY A 222 -6.13 -10.67 -5.79
CA GLY A 222 -6.27 -12.05 -6.24
C GLY A 222 -7.42 -12.25 -7.23
N ASP A 223 -7.37 -11.63 -8.40
CA ASP A 223 -8.28 -11.88 -9.51
C ASP A 223 -7.78 -12.98 -10.45
N ASP A 224 -8.60 -13.38 -11.43
CA ASP A 224 -8.30 -14.47 -12.37
C ASP A 224 -7.11 -14.19 -13.29
N GLU A 225 -6.64 -12.92 -13.38
CA GLU A 225 -5.51 -12.49 -14.21
C GLU A 225 -4.23 -12.30 -13.40
N THR A 226 -4.29 -12.50 -12.08
CA THR A 226 -3.16 -12.24 -11.18
C THR A 226 -2.28 -13.48 -11.00
N LEU A 227 -0.96 -13.27 -11.08
CA LEU A 227 0.07 -14.24 -10.72
C LEU A 227 0.91 -13.71 -9.55
N PHE A 228 0.85 -14.43 -8.43
CA PHE A 228 1.71 -14.16 -7.27
C PHE A 228 3.04 -14.92 -7.38
N LEU A 229 4.13 -14.23 -7.09
CA LEU A 229 5.46 -14.82 -6.99
C LEU A 229 5.95 -14.66 -5.55
N TYR A 230 6.07 -15.76 -4.84
CA TYR A 230 6.55 -15.79 -3.46
C TYR A 230 7.88 -16.52 -3.35
N ASP A 231 8.82 -15.89 -2.68
CA ASP A 231 10.11 -16.47 -2.36
C ASP A 231 10.19 -16.68 -0.84
N GLU A 232 10.16 -17.95 -0.43
CA GLU A 232 10.17 -18.39 0.97
C GLU A 232 9.18 -17.65 1.89
N PRO A 233 7.89 -17.54 1.53
CA PRO A 233 6.92 -16.75 2.29
C PRO A 233 6.70 -17.28 3.71
N GLU A 234 7.11 -18.51 3.98
CA GLU A 234 6.99 -19.19 5.27
C GLU A 234 8.17 -18.97 6.22
N THR A 235 9.24 -18.27 5.81
CA THR A 235 10.50 -18.21 6.56
C THR A 235 10.32 -17.69 8.00
N HIS A 236 9.49 -16.68 8.21
CA HIS A 236 9.22 -16.08 9.52
C HIS A 236 7.98 -16.67 10.22
N LEU A 237 7.25 -17.59 9.57
CA LEU A 237 6.05 -18.17 10.13
C LEU A 237 6.39 -19.19 11.23
N ASN A 238 5.57 -19.24 12.28
CA ASN A 238 5.63 -20.30 13.26
C ASN A 238 5.28 -21.67 12.64
N PRO A 239 5.62 -22.80 13.26
CA PRO A 239 5.39 -24.12 12.68
C PRO A 239 3.92 -24.42 12.32
N SER A 240 2.95 -23.94 13.10
CA SER A 240 1.53 -24.18 12.82
C SER A 240 1.07 -23.40 11.59
N TRP A 241 1.47 -22.15 11.47
CA TRP A 241 1.13 -21.33 10.27
C TRP A 241 1.85 -21.84 9.02
N ARG A 242 3.09 -22.31 9.17
CA ARG A 242 3.87 -22.89 8.06
C ARG A 242 3.18 -24.09 7.43
N THR A 243 2.62 -24.98 8.26
CA THR A 243 1.89 -26.18 7.77
C THR A 243 0.53 -25.88 7.15
N ARG A 244 -0.06 -24.72 7.43
CA ARG A 244 -1.38 -24.31 6.93
C ARG A 244 -1.31 -23.27 5.83
N PHE A 245 -0.14 -22.73 5.55
CA PHE A 245 0.02 -21.58 4.65
C PHE A 245 -0.71 -21.77 3.30
N HIS A 246 -0.60 -22.96 2.69
CA HIS A 246 -1.28 -23.25 1.42
C HIS A 246 -2.81 -23.22 1.56
N LEU A 247 -3.36 -23.73 2.66
CA LEU A 247 -4.81 -23.71 2.90
C LEU A 247 -5.31 -22.27 3.14
N ASP A 248 -4.55 -21.48 3.89
CA ASP A 248 -4.89 -20.07 4.16
C ASP A 248 -4.78 -19.24 2.88
N PHE A 249 -3.79 -19.54 2.02
CA PHE A 249 -3.67 -18.94 0.71
C PHE A 249 -4.86 -19.31 -0.20
N GLU A 250 -5.21 -20.58 -0.31
CA GLU A 250 -6.36 -21.04 -1.11
C GLU A 250 -7.66 -20.37 -0.64
N LYS A 251 -7.91 -20.35 0.66
CA LYS A 251 -9.07 -19.70 1.25
C LYS A 251 -9.14 -18.20 0.96
N ALA A 252 -8.01 -17.49 1.07
CA ALA A 252 -7.93 -16.08 0.70
C ALA A 252 -8.18 -15.85 -0.79
N ASN A 253 -7.68 -16.75 -1.62
CA ASN A 253 -7.81 -16.69 -3.08
C ASN A 253 -9.25 -16.95 -3.54
N GLU A 254 -9.88 -18.00 -3.06
CA GLU A 254 -11.27 -18.35 -3.40
C GLU A 254 -12.27 -17.23 -3.07
N ALA A 255 -11.99 -16.47 -1.99
CA ALA A 255 -12.84 -15.38 -1.58
C ALA A 255 -12.74 -14.12 -2.47
N LYS A 256 -11.70 -14.01 -3.32
CA LYS A 256 -11.50 -12.86 -4.23
C LYS A 256 -11.60 -13.25 -5.71
N GLY A 257 -11.03 -14.38 -6.10
CA GLY A 257 -10.98 -14.85 -7.50
C GLY A 257 -10.25 -16.20 -7.59
N ASN A 258 -9.53 -16.42 -8.68
CA ASN A 258 -8.74 -17.64 -8.92
C ASN A 258 -7.32 -17.27 -9.39
N ALA A 259 -6.64 -16.42 -8.65
CA ALA A 259 -5.26 -16.06 -8.94
C ALA A 259 -4.35 -17.29 -8.88
N GLN A 260 -3.26 -17.24 -9.62
CA GLN A 260 -2.22 -18.26 -9.59
C GLN A 260 -1.07 -17.83 -8.69
N ALA A 261 -0.36 -18.80 -8.10
CA ALA A 261 0.85 -18.53 -7.34
C ALA A 261 1.99 -19.47 -7.74
N ILE A 262 3.19 -18.93 -7.79
CA ILE A 262 4.44 -19.69 -7.82
C ILE A 262 5.16 -19.40 -6.51
N ILE A 263 5.43 -20.47 -5.75
CA ILE A 263 6.05 -20.38 -4.43
C ILE A 263 7.36 -21.15 -4.48
N SER A 264 8.47 -20.47 -4.20
CA SER A 264 9.71 -21.16 -3.87
C SER A 264 9.74 -21.40 -2.36
N SER A 265 10.17 -22.57 -1.93
CA SER A 265 10.22 -22.94 -0.51
C SER A 265 11.31 -23.94 -0.22
N HIS A 266 11.96 -23.80 0.90
CA HIS A 266 12.83 -24.83 1.50
C HIS A 266 12.08 -25.67 2.55
N SER A 267 10.82 -25.38 2.81
CA SER A 267 10.00 -26.11 3.77
C SER A 267 9.48 -27.42 3.18
N PRO A 268 9.66 -28.55 3.86
CA PRO A 268 9.05 -29.82 3.42
C PRO A 268 7.53 -29.88 3.66
N PHE A 269 6.93 -28.81 4.19
CA PHE A 269 5.52 -28.75 4.58
C PHE A 269 4.68 -27.87 3.66
N LEU A 270 5.27 -27.30 2.62
CA LEU A 270 4.57 -26.55 1.57
C LEU A 270 4.38 -27.37 0.33
#